data_b03594f79a4cb86016780ebeff19832d
#
_entry.id   b03594f79a4cb86016780ebeff19832d
#
_cell.length_a   1.000
_cell.length_b   1.000
_cell.length_c   1.000
_cell.angle_alpha   90.00
_cell.angle_beta   90.00
_cell.angle_gamma   90.00
#
_symmetry.space_group_name_H-M   'P 1'
#
loop_
_entity.id
_entity.type
_entity.pdbx_description
1 polymer ?
#
loop_
_entity_poly.entity_id
_entity_poly.type
_entity_poly.pdbx_seq_one_letter_code
_entity_poly.pdbx_strand_id
1 'polypeptide(L)'
;MKEIKEYTGEEQLDKDIPWFDSFVAAKYEDKLNIRNLLSNGEKLSDKPRVFLSTIHSIKGGEEENVIVALDLAHKIRKALQRSQAKRDEEHRVFYVAYTRAAQNLYLLKSKIERKGYQV
;
A
#
# COMPACT_ATOMS: atom_id res chain seq x y z
N MET A 1 -21.69 -5.18 -5.29
CA MET A 1 -22.82 -4.35 -4.83
C MET A 1 -24.13 -5.15 -4.64
N LYS A 2 -24.44 -6.18 -5.44
CA LYS A 2 -25.59 -7.05 -5.22
C LYS A 2 -25.46 -7.89 -3.94
N GLU A 3 -24.28 -8.43 -3.66
CA GLU A 3 -24.02 -9.22 -2.44
C GLU A 3 -24.15 -8.42 -1.14
N ILE A 4 -23.79 -7.13 -1.16
CA ILE A 4 -23.94 -6.26 0.02
C ILE A 4 -25.42 -5.96 0.29
N LYS A 5 -26.24 -5.82 -0.76
CA LYS A 5 -27.68 -5.62 -0.60
C LYS A 5 -28.44 -6.87 -0.14
N GLU A 6 -27.94 -8.06 -0.47
CA GLU A 6 -28.51 -9.33 0.01
C GLU A 6 -28.18 -9.59 1.48
N TYR A 7 -27.01 -9.11 1.96
CA TYR A 7 -26.59 -9.28 3.36
C TYR A 7 -27.03 -8.15 4.30
N THR A 8 -27.25 -6.97 3.76
CA THR A 8 -27.75 -5.81 4.51
C THR A 8 -28.98 -5.28 3.79
N GLY A 9 -30.08 -6.03 3.81
CA GLY A 9 -31.37 -5.49 3.42
C GLY A 9 -31.60 -4.19 4.20
N GLU A 10 -32.02 -3.11 3.52
CA GLU A 10 -32.24 -1.80 4.13
C GLU A 10 -33.17 -1.84 5.34
N GLU A 11 -33.94 -2.93 5.50
CA GLU A 11 -34.83 -3.20 6.64
C GLU A 11 -34.16 -3.81 7.88
N GLN A 12 -32.89 -4.26 7.77
CA GLN A 12 -32.19 -4.95 8.86
C GLN A 12 -30.96 -4.19 9.43
N LEU A 13 -30.71 -2.98 8.99
CA LEU A 13 -29.79 -2.12 9.71
C LEU A 13 -30.52 -1.61 10.96
N ASP A 14 -30.42 -2.40 12.02
CA ASP A 14 -30.84 -1.99 13.34
C ASP A 14 -30.14 -0.67 13.67
N LYS A 15 -30.92 0.42 13.72
CA LYS A 15 -30.37 1.76 13.92
C LYS A 15 -29.62 1.92 15.24
N ASP A 16 -29.75 0.94 16.10
CA ASP A 16 -29.12 0.88 17.42
C ASP A 16 -27.80 0.10 17.44
N ILE A 17 -27.45 -0.63 16.37
CA ILE A 17 -26.15 -1.30 16.28
C ILE A 17 -25.12 -0.32 15.72
N PRO A 18 -24.06 0.01 16.48
CA PRO A 18 -22.97 0.82 15.95
C PRO A 18 -22.46 0.23 14.65
N TRP A 19 -22.28 1.04 13.60
CA TRP A 19 -21.78 0.59 12.29
C TRP A 19 -20.54 -0.31 12.41
N PHE A 20 -19.75 -0.07 13.45
CA PHE A 20 -18.54 -0.83 13.77
C PHE A 20 -18.84 -2.34 13.98
N ASP A 21 -19.95 -2.67 14.59
CA ASP A 21 -20.34 -4.05 14.90
C ASP A 21 -21.07 -4.69 13.71
N SER A 22 -21.66 -3.89 12.83
CA SER A 22 -22.36 -4.36 11.64
C SER A 22 -21.41 -5.00 10.60
N PHE A 23 -20.12 -4.66 10.60
CA PHE A 23 -19.11 -5.23 9.70
C PHE A 23 -18.51 -6.52 10.25
N VAL A 24 -19.30 -7.58 10.33
CA VAL A 24 -18.89 -8.87 10.93
C VAL A 24 -17.70 -9.50 10.20
N ALA A 25 -17.63 -9.38 8.88
CA ALA A 25 -16.55 -9.97 8.07
C ALA A 25 -15.25 -9.15 8.05
N ALA A 26 -15.25 -7.89 8.50
CA ALA A 26 -14.06 -7.06 8.53
C ALA A 26 -13.17 -7.39 9.73
N LYS A 27 -11.85 -7.41 9.51
CA LYS A 27 -10.88 -7.59 10.59
C LYS A 27 -10.98 -6.43 11.58
N TYR A 28 -10.72 -6.71 12.83
CA TYR A 28 -10.75 -5.68 13.89
C TYR A 28 -9.84 -4.48 13.59
N GLU A 29 -8.64 -4.75 13.07
CA GLU A 29 -7.68 -3.70 12.67
C GLU A 29 -8.23 -2.78 11.57
N ASP A 30 -8.92 -3.35 10.57
CA ASP A 30 -9.53 -2.57 9.49
C ASP A 30 -10.65 -1.67 10.03
N LYS A 31 -11.45 -2.19 10.96
CA LYS A 31 -12.49 -1.42 11.64
C LYS A 31 -11.92 -0.25 12.44
N LEU A 32 -10.79 -0.47 13.15
CA LEU A 32 -10.09 0.60 13.88
C LEU A 32 -9.56 1.67 12.94
N ASN A 33 -8.98 1.27 11.80
CA ASN A 33 -8.49 2.20 10.80
C ASN A 33 -9.61 3.08 10.25
N ILE A 34 -10.75 2.49 9.90
CA ILE A 34 -11.93 3.24 9.44
C ILE A 34 -12.42 4.20 10.53
N ARG A 35 -12.50 3.74 11.77
CA ARG A 35 -12.91 4.59 12.89
C ARG A 35 -11.98 5.77 13.07
N ASN A 36 -10.67 5.56 12.99
CA ASN A 36 -9.67 6.63 13.11
C ASN A 36 -9.79 7.64 11.96
N LEU A 37 -10.02 7.19 10.72
CA LEU A 37 -10.26 8.06 9.57
C LEU A 37 -11.48 8.95 9.80
N LEU A 38 -12.60 8.36 10.22
CA LEU A 38 -13.83 9.09 10.46
C LEU A 38 -13.70 10.08 11.64
N SER A 39 -12.98 9.70 12.72
CA SER A 39 -12.75 10.57 13.86
C SER A 39 -11.85 11.78 13.53
N ASN A 40 -10.99 11.64 12.52
CA ASN A 40 -10.18 12.73 11.97
C ASN A 40 -10.94 13.63 10.98
N GLY A 41 -12.24 13.39 10.78
CA GLY A 41 -13.07 14.16 9.85
C GLY A 41 -12.88 13.78 8.37
N GLU A 42 -12.20 12.69 8.08
CA GLU A 42 -12.01 12.20 6.71
C GLU A 42 -13.24 11.40 6.25
N LYS A 43 -13.53 11.42 4.95
CA LYS A 43 -14.61 10.62 4.34
C LYS A 43 -14.02 9.47 3.57
N LEU A 44 -14.61 8.28 3.68
CA LEU A 44 -14.18 7.11 2.93
C LEU A 44 -14.33 7.26 1.40
N SER A 45 -15.15 8.21 0.96
CA SER A 45 -15.36 8.55 -0.45
C SER A 45 -14.32 9.54 -1.01
N ASP A 46 -13.50 10.14 -0.17
CA ASP A 46 -12.53 11.12 -0.62
C ASP A 46 -11.38 10.44 -1.37
N LYS A 47 -10.80 11.14 -2.35
CA LYS A 47 -9.61 10.65 -3.03
C LYS A 47 -8.48 10.45 -2.02
N PRO A 48 -7.80 9.30 -2.03
CA PRO A 48 -6.66 9.09 -1.15
C PRO A 48 -5.55 10.09 -1.48
N ARG A 49 -4.97 10.71 -0.45
CA ARG A 49 -3.83 11.62 -0.59
C ARG A 49 -2.51 10.88 -0.79
N VAL A 50 -2.46 9.64 -0.37
CA VAL A 50 -1.30 8.76 -0.51
C VAL A 50 -1.75 7.47 -1.15
N PHE A 51 -1.05 7.04 -2.19
CA PHE A 51 -1.29 5.78 -2.86
C PHE A 51 -0.15 4.79 -2.55
N LEU A 52 -0.49 3.65 -1.95
CA LEU A 52 0.48 2.59 -1.67
C LEU A 52 0.42 1.52 -2.74
N SER A 53 1.57 1.21 -3.32
CA SER A 53 1.67 0.25 -4.41
C SER A 53 2.97 -0.53 -4.37
N THR A 54 3.02 -1.66 -5.04
CA THR A 54 4.30 -2.32 -5.34
C THR A 54 4.88 -1.74 -6.62
N ILE A 55 6.22 -1.82 -6.78
CA ILE A 55 6.88 -1.35 -8.01
C ILE A 55 6.31 -2.04 -9.26
N HIS A 56 5.93 -3.31 -9.14
CA HIS A 56 5.38 -4.07 -10.26
C HIS A 56 3.97 -3.63 -10.66
N SER A 57 3.14 -3.24 -9.70
CA SER A 57 1.75 -2.86 -9.97
C SER A 57 1.59 -1.43 -10.48
N ILE A 58 2.58 -0.55 -10.24
CA ILE A 58 2.55 0.85 -10.70
C ILE A 58 3.14 1.04 -12.11
N LYS A 59 3.40 -0.05 -12.82
CA LYS A 59 3.96 0.02 -14.18
C LYS A 59 3.08 0.86 -15.10
N GLY A 60 3.65 1.92 -15.69
CA GLY A 60 2.93 2.87 -16.55
C GLY A 60 2.27 4.05 -15.83
N GLY A 61 2.19 4.04 -14.49
CA GLY A 61 1.76 5.21 -13.71
C GLY A 61 2.91 6.20 -13.49
N GLU A 62 2.57 7.46 -13.32
CA GLU A 62 3.49 8.54 -12.94
C GLU A 62 2.80 9.41 -11.91
N GLU A 63 3.56 9.90 -10.94
CA GLU A 63 3.09 10.78 -9.88
C GLU A 63 4.09 11.92 -9.67
N GLU A 64 3.59 13.08 -9.25
CA GLU A 64 4.47 14.24 -8.98
C GLU A 64 5.50 13.92 -7.90
N ASN A 65 5.07 13.26 -6.83
CA ASN A 65 5.90 12.93 -5.69
C ASN A 65 5.89 11.42 -5.46
N VAL A 66 7.05 10.80 -5.52
CA VAL A 66 7.20 9.35 -5.32
C VAL A 66 8.16 9.08 -4.18
N ILE A 67 7.74 8.26 -3.23
CA ILE A 67 8.58 7.76 -2.15
C ILE A 67 8.88 6.29 -2.42
N VAL A 68 10.14 5.93 -2.59
CA VAL A 68 10.58 4.56 -2.80
C VAL A 68 11.27 4.03 -1.55
N ALA A 69 10.69 3.00 -0.94
CA ALA A 69 11.33 2.29 0.16
C ALA A 69 12.40 1.33 -0.40
N LEU A 70 13.63 1.48 0.07
CA LEU A 70 14.78 0.68 -0.40
C LEU A 70 14.95 -0.63 0.37
N ASP A 71 14.02 -1.00 1.22
CA ASP A 71 14.06 -2.27 1.95
C ASP A 71 13.86 -3.47 1.01
N LEU A 72 14.76 -4.43 1.11
CA LEU A 72 14.69 -5.68 0.34
C LEU A 72 14.22 -6.84 1.20
N ALA A 73 13.28 -7.61 0.69
CA ALA A 73 12.87 -8.86 1.32
C ALA A 73 14.05 -9.83 1.44
N HIS A 74 14.09 -10.62 2.51
CA HIS A 74 15.20 -11.55 2.80
C HIS A 74 15.51 -12.50 1.61
N LYS A 75 14.48 -13.00 0.94
CA LYS A 75 14.61 -13.87 -0.23
C LYS A 75 15.35 -13.18 -1.39
N ILE A 76 14.99 -11.92 -1.66
CA ILE A 76 15.63 -11.12 -2.72
C ILE A 76 17.09 -10.88 -2.37
N ARG A 77 17.41 -10.40 -1.17
CA ARG A 77 18.79 -10.16 -0.72
C ARG A 77 19.67 -11.39 -0.87
N LYS A 78 19.16 -12.56 -0.51
CA LYS A 78 19.88 -13.82 -0.67
C LYS A 78 20.13 -14.18 -2.14
N ALA A 79 19.18 -13.88 -3.02
CA ALA A 79 19.33 -14.09 -4.47
C ALA A 79 20.39 -13.15 -5.08
N LEU A 80 20.41 -11.87 -4.66
CA LEU A 80 21.39 -10.87 -5.12
C LEU A 80 22.83 -11.24 -4.79
N GLN A 81 23.06 -11.91 -3.65
CA GLN A 81 24.40 -12.38 -3.26
C GLN A 81 24.92 -13.52 -4.15
N ARG A 82 24.03 -14.26 -4.82
CA ARG A 82 24.36 -15.49 -5.53
C ARG A 82 24.44 -15.33 -7.04
N SER A 83 23.84 -14.29 -7.61
CA SER A 83 23.68 -14.17 -9.05
C SER A 83 23.78 -12.72 -9.53
N GLN A 84 24.68 -12.47 -10.50
CA GLN A 84 24.76 -11.17 -11.18
C GLN A 84 23.46 -10.86 -11.94
N ALA A 85 22.90 -11.86 -12.63
CA ALA A 85 21.64 -11.68 -13.35
C ALA A 85 20.50 -11.22 -12.45
N LYS A 86 20.48 -11.71 -11.18
CA LYS A 86 19.49 -11.24 -10.19
C LYS A 86 19.74 -9.79 -9.73
N ARG A 87 21.00 -9.37 -9.65
CA ARG A 87 21.34 -7.96 -9.40
C ARG A 87 20.84 -7.05 -10.53
N ASP A 88 21.12 -7.45 -11.77
CA ASP A 88 20.72 -6.69 -12.96
C ASP A 88 19.19 -6.60 -13.10
N GLU A 89 18.48 -7.66 -12.70
CA GLU A 89 17.01 -7.67 -12.65
C GLU A 89 16.49 -6.67 -11.60
N GLU A 90 17.05 -6.69 -10.41
CA GLU A 90 16.64 -5.78 -9.32
C GLU A 90 16.98 -4.32 -9.65
N HIS A 91 18.13 -4.05 -10.27
CA HIS A 91 18.47 -2.72 -10.77
C HIS A 91 17.41 -2.19 -11.73
N ARG A 92 16.91 -3.02 -12.64
CA ARG A 92 15.83 -2.65 -13.56
C ARG A 92 14.52 -2.36 -12.83
N VAL A 93 14.21 -3.14 -11.79
CA VAL A 93 13.01 -2.91 -10.96
C VAL A 93 13.09 -1.55 -10.27
N PHE A 94 14.21 -1.22 -9.63
CA PHE A 94 14.39 0.09 -9.00
C PHE A 94 14.47 1.23 -10.02
N TYR A 95 15.07 1.02 -11.18
CA TYR A 95 15.04 2.00 -12.27
C TYR A 95 13.60 2.35 -12.65
N VAL A 96 12.73 1.35 -12.82
CA VAL A 96 11.30 1.58 -13.09
C VAL A 96 10.66 2.38 -11.96
N ALA A 97 10.94 2.06 -10.69
CA ALA A 97 10.41 2.82 -9.56
C ALA A 97 10.82 4.30 -9.59
N TYR A 98 12.10 4.57 -9.87
CA TYR A 98 12.64 5.92 -9.89
C TYR A 98 12.05 6.78 -11.02
N THR A 99 11.82 6.16 -12.17
CA THR A 99 11.22 6.84 -13.33
C THR A 99 9.72 7.10 -13.19
N ARG A 100 9.11 6.72 -12.07
CA ARG A 100 7.70 7.05 -11.78
C ARG A 100 7.51 8.44 -11.21
N ALA A 101 8.58 9.08 -10.74
CA ALA A 101 8.52 10.42 -10.19
C ALA A 101 8.59 11.45 -11.32
N ALA A 102 7.54 12.24 -11.49
CA ALA A 102 7.51 13.34 -12.46
C ALA A 102 8.25 14.58 -11.95
N GLN A 103 8.25 14.84 -10.62
CA GLN A 103 8.89 16.01 -10.02
C GLN A 103 9.86 15.64 -8.91
N ASN A 104 9.40 14.94 -7.88
CA ASN A 104 10.19 14.67 -6.68
C ASN A 104 10.28 13.17 -6.39
N LEU A 105 11.52 12.69 -6.28
CA LEU A 105 11.81 11.33 -5.86
C LEU A 105 12.45 11.34 -4.46
N TYR A 106 11.82 10.64 -3.54
CA TYR A 106 12.32 10.44 -2.17
C TYR A 106 12.73 8.99 -1.98
N LEU A 107 13.98 8.77 -1.57
CA LEU A 107 14.51 7.44 -1.31
C LEU A 107 14.54 7.19 0.20
N LEU A 108 13.70 6.28 0.66
CA LEU A 108 13.62 5.90 2.06
C LEU A 108 14.61 4.77 2.35
N LYS A 109 15.73 5.12 2.96
CA LYS A 109 16.78 4.15 3.30
C LYS A 109 16.33 3.19 4.40
N SER A 110 16.75 1.94 4.26
CA SER A 110 16.55 0.95 5.32
C SER A 110 17.23 1.39 6.63
N LYS A 111 16.54 1.26 7.75
CA LYS A 111 17.13 1.46 9.09
C LYS A 111 18.33 0.54 9.35
N ILE A 112 18.37 -0.61 8.70
CA ILE A 112 19.46 -1.58 8.78
C ILE A 112 20.11 -1.63 7.39
N GLU A 113 21.28 -0.99 7.23
CA GLU A 113 21.98 -0.86 5.93
C GLU A 113 22.08 -2.15 5.13
N ARG A 114 22.44 -3.26 5.79
CA ARG A 114 22.53 -4.58 5.13
C ARG A 114 21.20 -5.11 4.59
N LYS A 115 20.07 -4.47 4.90
CA LYS A 115 18.75 -4.85 4.38
C LYS A 115 18.30 -3.97 3.21
N GLY A 116 18.97 -2.84 3.00
CA GLY A 116 18.64 -1.89 1.96
C GLY A 116 19.26 -2.26 0.61
N TYR A 117 18.58 -1.83 -0.45
CA TYR A 117 19.16 -1.73 -1.78
C TYR A 117 20.20 -0.62 -1.78
N GLN A 118 21.36 -0.88 -2.33
CA GLN A 118 22.43 0.11 -2.46
C GLN A 118 22.23 0.88 -3.76
N VAL A 119 22.07 2.18 -3.64
CA VAL A 119 21.93 3.12 -4.76
C VAL A 119 23.30 3.54 -5.23
#